data_684428241c051427da753d551fab20cd
#
_entry.id   684428241c051427da753d551fab20cd
#
_cell.length_a   1.000
_cell.length_b   1.000
_cell.length_c   1.000
_cell.angle_alpha   90.00
_cell.angle_beta   90.00
_cell.angle_gamma   90.00
#
_symmetry.space_group_name_H-M   'P 1'
#
loop_
_entity.id
_entity.type
_entity.pdbx_description
1 polymer ?
#
loop_
_entity_poly.entity_id
_entity_poly.type
_entity_poly.pdbx_seq_one_letter_code
_entity_poly.pdbx_strand_id
1 'polypeptide(L)' 'MIQGTVKWFNDAKGFGFISQDGGEDVFVHHTAIQADGFRSLAEGDRVEFEVTKGPKGLQAANVRKV' A
#
# COMPACT_ATOMS: atom_id res chain seq x y z
N MET A 1 -0.90 -1.47 -13.59
CA MET A 1 -0.97 -1.35 -12.12
C MET A 1 -1.77 -0.13 -11.73
N ILE A 2 -2.40 -0.17 -10.59
CA ILE A 2 -3.20 0.94 -10.09
C ILE A 2 -2.31 1.90 -9.32
N GLN A 3 -2.55 3.19 -9.44
CA GLN A 3 -1.84 4.18 -8.66
C GLN A 3 -2.72 4.69 -7.52
N GLY A 4 -2.09 5.11 -6.45
CA GLY A 4 -2.76 5.68 -5.31
C GLY A 4 -1.82 6.47 -4.42
N THR A 5 -2.37 6.98 -3.34
CA THR A 5 -1.62 7.78 -2.36
C THR A 5 -1.71 7.10 -1.00
N VAL A 6 -0.58 6.98 -0.32
CA VAL A 6 -0.56 6.40 1.02
C VAL A 6 -1.36 7.30 1.96
N LYS A 7 -2.40 6.73 2.55
CA LYS A 7 -3.24 7.43 3.50
C LYS A 7 -2.57 7.50 4.86
N TRP A 8 -2.06 6.38 5.32
CA TRP A 8 -1.22 6.29 6.51
C TRP A 8 -0.53 4.94 6.53
N PHE A 9 0.57 4.86 7.24
CA PHE A 9 1.29 3.60 7.41
C PHE A 9 1.95 3.57 8.78
N ASN A 10 1.83 2.44 9.48
CA ASN A 10 2.42 2.26 10.80
C ASN A 10 3.63 1.33 10.68
N ASP A 11 4.81 1.90 10.74
CA ASP A 11 6.07 1.14 10.61
C ASP A 11 6.24 0.10 11.72
N ALA A 12 5.79 0.42 12.92
CA ALA A 12 5.95 -0.49 14.05
C ALA A 12 5.11 -1.75 13.89
N LYS A 13 3.92 -1.61 13.34
CA LYS A 13 3.00 -2.73 13.12
C LYS A 13 3.16 -3.33 11.73
N GLY A 14 3.75 -2.59 10.79
CA GLY A 14 4.02 -3.07 9.45
C GLY A 14 2.81 -3.11 8.52
N PHE A 15 1.83 -2.22 8.71
CA PHE A 15 0.67 -2.15 7.81
C PHE A 15 0.11 -0.73 7.74
N GLY A 16 -0.72 -0.50 6.73
CA GLY A 16 -1.37 0.77 6.55
C GLY A 16 -2.44 0.70 5.48
N PHE A 17 -2.85 1.85 4.97
CA PHE A 17 -3.85 1.95 3.92
C PHE A 17 -3.40 2.89 2.82
N ILE A 18 -3.79 2.54 1.61
CA ILE A 18 -3.55 3.35 0.42
C ILE A 18 -4.90 3.76 -0.14
N SER A 19 -5.03 5.04 -0.46
CA SER A 19 -6.23 5.56 -1.11
C SER A 19 -6.05 5.40 -2.62
N GLN A 20 -6.87 4.56 -3.25
CA GLN A 20 -6.84 4.37 -4.70
C GLN A 20 -7.34 5.63 -5.41
N ASP A 21 -6.75 5.94 -6.55
CA ASP A 21 -7.27 7.00 -7.40
C ASP A 21 -8.64 6.56 -7.93
N GLY A 22 -9.68 7.27 -7.53
CA GLY A 22 -11.04 7.00 -7.96
C GLY A 22 -11.67 5.73 -7.40
N GLY A 23 -11.10 5.17 -6.33
CA GLY A 23 -11.60 3.93 -5.77
C GLY A 23 -11.58 3.89 -4.24
N GLU A 24 -11.74 2.70 -3.70
CA GLU A 24 -11.76 2.48 -2.26
C GLU A 24 -10.35 2.41 -1.67
N ASP A 25 -10.25 2.62 -0.36
CA ASP A 25 -9.00 2.40 0.36
C ASP A 25 -8.64 0.93 0.33
N VAL A 26 -7.36 0.63 0.17
CA VAL A 26 -6.86 -0.75 0.19
C VAL A 26 -5.86 -0.92 1.32
N PHE A 27 -5.93 -2.08 1.95
CA PHE A 27 -4.99 -2.47 3.00
C PHE A 27 -3.63 -2.79 2.38
N VAL A 28 -2.56 -2.37 3.03
CA VAL A 28 -1.20 -2.72 2.61
C VAL A 28 -0.41 -3.25 3.80
N HIS A 29 0.28 -4.36 3.60
CA HIS A 29 1.18 -4.93 4.60
C HIS A 29 2.62 -4.74 4.12
N HIS A 30 3.57 -4.62 5.07
CA HIS A 30 4.97 -4.38 4.70
C HIS A 30 5.53 -5.45 3.76
N THR A 31 5.04 -6.68 3.86
CA THR A 31 5.49 -7.76 2.97
C THR A 31 5.07 -7.56 1.52
N ALA A 32 4.09 -6.70 1.28
CA ALA A 32 3.63 -6.40 -0.08
C ALA A 32 4.44 -5.27 -0.73
N ILE A 33 5.29 -4.60 0.03
CA ILE A 33 6.08 -3.48 -0.47
C ILE A 33 7.35 -4.01 -1.12
N GLN A 34 7.56 -3.67 -2.38
CA GLN A 34 8.77 -4.03 -3.10
C GLN A 34 9.76 -2.87 -3.02
N ALA A 35 10.70 -2.98 -2.11
CA ALA A 35 11.74 -1.97 -1.95
C ALA A 35 13.01 -2.65 -1.45
N ASP A 36 14.15 -2.13 -1.89
CA ASP A 36 15.44 -2.59 -1.37
C ASP A 36 15.63 -1.98 0.03
N GLY A 37 15.81 -2.83 1.03
CA GLY A 37 16.02 -2.38 2.39
C GLY A 37 14.72 -2.09 3.12
N PHE A 38 14.49 -0.84 3.47
CA PHE A 38 13.35 -0.44 4.30
C PHE A 38 12.02 -0.59 3.58
N ARG A 39 11.12 -1.37 4.18
CA ARG A 39 9.77 -1.57 3.66
C ARG A 39 8.78 -0.72 4.42
N SER A 40 8.85 0.57 4.23
CA SER A 40 7.93 1.50 4.87
C SER A 40 7.42 2.51 3.87
N LEU A 41 6.26 3.08 4.18
CA LEU A 41 5.62 4.11 3.37
C LEU A 41 5.35 5.30 4.24
N ALA A 42 5.37 6.49 3.65
CA ALA A 42 5.04 7.71 4.35
C ALA A 42 3.70 8.24 3.86
N GLU A 43 2.97 8.89 4.75
CA GLU A 43 1.70 9.51 4.39
C GLU A 43 1.90 10.49 3.24
N GLY A 44 1.06 10.36 2.23
CA GLY A 44 1.12 11.22 1.05
C GLY A 44 2.00 10.70 -0.07
N ASP A 45 2.73 9.60 0.13
CA ASP A 45 3.55 9.02 -0.93
C ASP A 45 2.69 8.50 -2.06
N ARG A 46 3.14 8.73 -3.29
CA ARG A 46 2.50 8.13 -4.47
C ARG A 46 3.10 6.75 -4.70
N VAL A 47 2.24 5.78 -4.90
CA VAL A 47 2.65 4.39 -5.12
C VAL A 47 1.84 3.77 -6.25
N GLU A 48 2.37 2.71 -6.83
CA GLU A 48 1.60 1.86 -7.73
C GLU A 48 1.57 0.45 -7.16
N PHE A 49 0.50 -0.27 -7.44
CA PHE A 49 0.27 -1.57 -6.82
C PHE A 49 -0.80 -2.34 -7.57
N GLU A 50 -0.93 -3.61 -7.24
CA GLU A 50 -2.03 -4.45 -7.71
C GLU A 50 -3.01 -4.65 -6.57
N VAL A 51 -4.28 -4.78 -6.90
CA VAL A 51 -5.33 -5.02 -5.90
C VAL A 51 -5.74 -6.47 -5.94
N THR A 52 -5.74 -7.09 -4.78
CA THR A 52 -6.19 -8.48 -4.61
C THR A 52 -7.23 -8.53 -3.49
N LYS A 53 -8.02 -9.58 -3.45
CA LYS A 53 -8.94 -9.79 -2.34
C LYS A 53 -8.23 -10.61 -1.27
N GLY A 54 -8.21 -10.07 -0.05
CA GLY A 54 -7.67 -10.76 1.10
C GLY A 54 -8.73 -11.03 2.14
N PRO A 55 -8.36 -11.64 3.26
CA PRO A 55 -9.30 -11.97 4.34
C PRO A 55 -10.02 -10.75 4.92
N LYS A 56 -9.42 -9.60 4.83
CA LYS A 56 -9.96 -8.34 5.38
C LYS A 56 -10.54 -7.42 4.32
N GLY A 57 -10.68 -7.89 3.09
CA GLY A 57 -11.18 -7.10 1.98
C GLY A 57 -10.10 -6.85 0.95
N LEU A 58 -10.14 -5.69 0.28
CA LEU A 58 -9.16 -5.35 -0.74
C LEU A 58 -7.79 -5.11 -0.14
N GLN A 59 -6.77 -5.62 -0.79
CA GLN A 59 -5.40 -5.61 -0.29
C GLN A 59 -4.45 -5.28 -1.42
N ALA A 60 -3.45 -4.46 -1.14
CA ALA A 60 -2.44 -4.10 -2.14
C ALA A 60 -1.36 -5.18 -2.21
N ALA A 61 -0.87 -5.44 -3.41
CA ALA A 61 0.23 -6.37 -3.65
C ALA A 61 1.23 -5.71 -4.59
N ASN A 62 2.49 -6.12 -4.50
CA ASN A 62 3.56 -5.60 -5.35
C ASN A 62 3.62 -4.07 -5.33
N VAL A 63 3.54 -3.50 -4.14
CA VAL A 63 3.52 -2.05 -3.93
C VAL A 63 4.92 -1.49 -4.13
N ARG A 64 5.01 -0.41 -4.89
CA ARG A 64 6.28 0.31 -5.06
C ARG A 64 6.02 1.79 -5.25
N LYS A 65 6.99 2.61 -4.87
CA LYS A 65 6.89 4.05 -5.04
C LYS A 65 7.02 4.42 -6.51
N VAL A 66 6.23 5.38 -6.91
CA VAL A 66 6.27 5.91 -8.28
C VAL A 66 7.34 6.97 -8.40
#